data_4402350e91df4c1227f7b3d3e6a750a8
#
_entry.id   4402350e91df4c1227f7b3d3e6a750a8
#
_cell.length_a   1.000
_cell.length_b   1.000
_cell.length_c   1.000
_cell.angle_alpha   90.00
_cell.angle_beta   90.00
_cell.angle_gamma   90.00
#
_symmetry.space_group_name_H-M   'P 1'
#
loop_
_entity.id
_entity.type
_entity.pdbx_description
1 polymer ?
#
loop_
_entity_poly.entity_id
_entity_poly.type
_entity_poly.pdbx_seq_one_letter_code
_entity_poly.pdbx_strand_id
1 'polypeptide(L)'
;MTLTTGNQLKAARALAGVDQQQVADSAGVNVNTIRNMEARGAKPITSSAVTVRRVQLALEALGIEFLNHAQPGVRLRIPSDRAAEWREDIKLRRKRSAAKPTKRPAGNV
;
A
#
# COMPACT_ATOMS: atom_id res chain seq x y z
N MET A 1 12.34 -6.88 8.57
CA MET A 1 11.07 -6.80 7.84
C MET A 1 11.32 -6.61 6.38
N THR A 2 10.81 -7.48 5.57
CA THR A 2 11.13 -7.45 4.15
C THR A 2 9.88 -7.67 3.30
N LEU A 3 9.90 -7.10 2.11
CA LEU A 3 8.90 -7.38 1.08
C LEU A 3 9.11 -8.83 0.63
N THR A 4 8.08 -9.64 0.75
CA THR A 4 8.17 -11.06 0.45
C THR A 4 7.15 -11.52 -0.60
N THR A 5 5.90 -11.05 -0.52
CA THR A 5 4.84 -11.53 -1.41
C THR A 5 4.30 -10.45 -2.33
N GLY A 6 3.70 -10.87 -3.43
CA GLY A 6 3.06 -9.95 -4.36
C GLY A 6 1.90 -9.19 -3.73
N ASN A 7 1.16 -9.84 -2.84
CA ASN A 7 0.06 -9.18 -2.15
C ASN A 7 0.53 -8.09 -1.21
N GLN A 8 1.69 -8.27 -0.57
CA GLN A 8 2.28 -7.20 0.23
C GLN A 8 2.58 -5.97 -0.64
N LEU A 9 3.10 -6.19 -1.83
CA LEU A 9 3.41 -5.10 -2.74
C LEU A 9 2.14 -4.36 -3.16
N LYS A 10 1.09 -5.07 -3.53
CA LYS A 10 -0.19 -4.45 -3.87
C LYS A 10 -0.75 -3.65 -2.71
N ALA A 11 -0.74 -4.22 -1.51
CA ALA A 11 -1.26 -3.56 -0.32
C ALA A 11 -0.44 -2.32 0.02
N ALA A 12 0.88 -2.41 -0.12
CA ALA A 12 1.77 -1.28 0.13
C ALA A 12 1.47 -0.12 -0.82
N ARG A 13 1.27 -0.43 -2.11
CA ARG A 13 0.90 0.60 -3.08
C ARG A 13 -0.42 1.25 -2.73
N ALA A 14 -1.41 0.43 -2.37
CA ALA A 14 -2.73 0.93 -2.01
C ALA A 14 -2.65 1.86 -0.80
N LEU A 15 -1.91 1.47 0.21
CA LEU A 15 -1.74 2.30 1.41
C LEU A 15 -0.99 3.59 1.13
N ALA A 16 0.03 3.52 0.27
CA ALA A 16 0.82 4.71 -0.07
C ALA A 16 0.12 5.60 -1.10
N GLY A 17 -0.91 5.10 -1.75
CA GLY A 17 -1.65 5.88 -2.74
C GLY A 17 -0.89 6.06 -4.05
N VAL A 18 -0.08 5.09 -4.43
CA VAL A 18 0.74 5.17 -5.65
C VAL A 18 0.39 4.03 -6.60
N ASP A 19 0.63 4.24 -7.89
CA ASP A 19 0.40 3.23 -8.89
C ASP A 19 1.68 2.45 -9.20
N GLN A 20 1.58 1.47 -10.07
CA GLN A 20 2.71 0.61 -10.42
C GLN A 20 3.84 1.39 -11.08
N GLN A 21 3.49 2.34 -11.94
CA GLN A 21 4.49 3.13 -12.64
C GLN A 21 5.27 4.02 -11.67
N GLN A 22 4.59 4.62 -10.71
CA GLN A 22 5.22 5.47 -9.71
C GLN A 22 6.22 4.70 -8.87
N VAL A 23 5.85 3.48 -8.46
CA VAL A 23 6.76 2.62 -7.69
C VAL A 23 7.97 2.22 -8.55
N ALA A 24 7.72 1.85 -9.81
CA ALA A 24 8.79 1.47 -10.73
C ALA A 24 9.78 2.61 -10.92
N ASP A 25 9.28 3.81 -11.14
CA ASP A 25 10.12 4.99 -11.33
C ASP A 25 10.95 5.27 -10.08
N SER A 26 10.34 5.22 -8.92
CA SER A 26 11.03 5.47 -7.65
C SER A 26 12.09 4.42 -7.35
N ALA A 27 11.81 3.18 -7.69
CA ALA A 27 12.73 2.07 -7.44
C ALA A 27 13.80 1.92 -8.52
N GLY A 28 13.63 2.60 -9.65
CA GLY A 28 14.57 2.46 -10.76
C GLY A 28 14.46 1.12 -11.46
N VAL A 29 13.25 0.57 -11.56
CA VAL A 29 13.01 -0.71 -12.23
C VAL A 29 11.94 -0.54 -13.28
N ASN A 30 11.80 -1.52 -14.17
CA ASN A 30 10.78 -1.51 -15.20
C ASN A 30 9.41 -1.79 -14.56
N VAL A 31 8.37 -1.15 -15.08
CA VAL A 31 7.01 -1.37 -14.57
C VAL A 31 6.56 -2.81 -14.71
N ASN A 32 7.04 -3.51 -15.73
CA ASN A 32 6.73 -4.95 -15.90
C ASN A 32 7.27 -5.77 -14.74
N THR A 33 8.39 -5.35 -14.17
CA THR A 33 8.94 -6.01 -12.98
C THR A 33 7.95 -5.91 -11.82
N ILE A 34 7.36 -4.74 -11.63
CA ILE A 34 6.34 -4.55 -10.59
C ILE A 34 5.12 -5.43 -10.86
N ARG A 35 4.65 -5.45 -12.10
CA ARG A 35 3.52 -6.30 -12.49
C ARG A 35 3.78 -7.76 -12.22
N ASN A 36 4.97 -8.23 -12.57
CA ASN A 36 5.35 -9.63 -12.37
C ASN A 36 5.43 -9.97 -10.88
N MET A 37 5.96 -9.05 -10.07
CA MET A 37 6.00 -9.25 -8.63
C MET A 37 4.59 -9.39 -8.04
N GLU A 38 3.70 -8.48 -8.44
CA GLU A 38 2.32 -8.50 -7.93
C GLU A 38 1.54 -9.72 -8.40
N ALA A 39 1.88 -10.22 -9.58
CA ALA A 39 1.24 -11.41 -10.13
C ALA A 39 1.49 -12.65 -9.30
N ARG A 40 2.50 -12.65 -8.44
CA ARG A 40 2.75 -13.79 -7.54
C ARG A 40 1.64 -13.94 -6.49
N GLY A 41 0.89 -12.89 -6.22
CA GLY A 41 -0.19 -12.97 -5.25
C GLY A 41 0.33 -13.32 -3.86
N ALA A 42 -0.20 -14.38 -3.26
CA ALA A 42 0.21 -14.81 -1.94
C ALA A 42 1.53 -15.57 -1.93
N LYS A 43 2.06 -15.89 -3.10
CA LYS A 43 3.33 -16.63 -3.21
C LYS A 43 4.52 -15.68 -3.08
N PRO A 44 5.68 -16.22 -2.67
CA PRO A 44 6.88 -15.39 -2.60
C PRO A 44 7.26 -14.82 -3.97
N ILE A 45 7.77 -13.60 -3.94
CA ILE A 45 8.28 -12.93 -5.14
C ILE A 45 9.56 -13.65 -5.57
N THR A 46 9.69 -13.90 -6.87
CA THR A 46 10.83 -14.62 -7.43
C THR A 46 11.87 -13.73 -8.10
N SER A 47 11.67 -12.42 -8.13
CA SER A 47 12.65 -11.47 -8.67
C SER A 47 13.94 -11.50 -7.84
N SER A 48 15.03 -10.97 -8.41
CA SER A 48 16.31 -10.98 -7.71
C SER A 48 16.23 -10.19 -6.40
N ALA A 49 17.08 -10.55 -5.46
CA ALA A 49 17.11 -9.88 -4.15
C ALA A 49 17.39 -8.39 -4.28
N VAL A 50 18.25 -8.00 -5.23
CA VAL A 50 18.55 -6.58 -5.48
C VAL A 50 17.32 -5.83 -5.93
N THR A 51 16.56 -6.40 -6.86
CA THR A 51 15.34 -5.78 -7.40
C THR A 51 14.28 -5.64 -6.31
N VAL A 52 14.06 -6.71 -5.54
CA VAL A 52 13.09 -6.69 -4.44
C VAL A 52 13.45 -5.61 -3.43
N ARG A 53 14.74 -5.51 -3.10
CA ARG A 53 15.17 -4.52 -2.13
C ARG A 53 14.98 -3.09 -2.63
N ARG A 54 15.20 -2.84 -3.92
CA ARG A 54 14.96 -1.50 -4.50
C ARG A 54 13.50 -1.11 -4.36
N VAL A 55 12.61 -2.04 -4.66
CA VAL A 55 11.16 -1.79 -4.55
C VAL A 55 10.79 -1.58 -3.09
N GLN A 56 11.32 -2.41 -2.19
CA GLN A 56 11.08 -2.28 -0.77
C GLN A 56 11.51 -0.91 -0.25
N LEU A 57 12.71 -0.48 -0.59
CA LEU A 57 13.23 0.81 -0.14
C LEU A 57 12.40 1.98 -0.67
N ALA A 58 11.94 1.89 -1.91
CA ALA A 58 11.08 2.92 -2.49
C ALA A 58 9.79 3.09 -1.69
N LEU A 59 9.19 1.96 -1.27
CA LEU A 59 7.95 2.01 -0.48
C LEU A 59 8.21 2.42 0.96
N GLU A 60 9.33 1.97 1.54
CA GLU A 60 9.70 2.40 2.89
C GLU A 60 9.91 3.90 2.97
N ALA A 61 10.43 4.50 1.90
CA ALA A 61 10.58 5.94 1.84
C ALA A 61 9.24 6.68 1.88
N LEU A 62 8.16 6.01 1.54
CA LEU A 62 6.80 6.56 1.61
C LEU A 62 6.11 6.26 2.94
N GLY A 63 6.80 5.64 3.87
CA GLY A 63 6.27 5.34 5.20
C GLY A 63 5.71 3.94 5.36
N ILE A 64 5.89 3.08 4.36
CA ILE A 64 5.41 1.70 4.46
C ILE A 64 6.35 0.87 5.31
N GLU A 65 5.77 0.06 6.19
CA GLU A 65 6.49 -0.95 6.97
C GLU A 65 5.97 -2.32 6.55
N PHE A 66 6.89 -3.23 6.27
CA PHE A 66 6.53 -4.60 5.89
C PHE A 66 6.56 -5.49 7.12
N LEU A 67 5.51 -6.28 7.31
CA LEU A 67 5.35 -7.17 8.46
C LEU A 67 5.42 -8.61 7.97
N ASN A 68 6.19 -9.43 8.67
CA ASN A 68 6.35 -10.83 8.28
C ASN A 68 6.02 -11.76 9.46
N HIS A 69 6.98 -12.51 9.97
CA HIS A 69 6.77 -13.41 11.11
C HIS A 69 5.58 -14.36 10.87
N ALA A 70 5.57 -15.01 9.70
CA ALA A 70 4.53 -15.94 9.28
C ALA A 70 3.17 -15.29 9.06
N GLN A 71 3.07 -13.99 9.21
CA GLN A 71 1.82 -13.24 8.99
C GLN A 71 2.14 -12.03 8.11
N PRO A 72 2.31 -12.24 6.80
CA PRO A 72 2.70 -11.15 5.90
C PRO A 72 1.65 -10.04 5.89
N GLY A 73 2.12 -8.81 5.96
CA GLY A 73 1.25 -7.66 5.94
C GLY A 73 2.04 -6.40 5.70
N VAL A 74 1.36 -5.27 5.73
CA VAL A 74 1.97 -3.96 5.56
C VAL A 74 1.26 -2.96 6.45
N ARG A 75 1.97 -1.89 6.78
CA ARG A 75 1.42 -0.81 7.59
C ARG A 75 1.98 0.50 7.07
N LEU A 76 1.15 1.52 7.01
CA LEU A 76 1.59 2.87 6.67
C LEU A 76 1.85 3.62 7.96
N ARG A 77 3.08 4.12 8.11
CA ARG A 77 3.44 4.93 9.26
C ARG A 77 3.12 6.38 8.93
N ILE A 78 2.28 7.00 9.75
CA ILE A 78 1.95 8.40 9.60
C ILE A 78 2.85 9.19 10.54
N PRO A 79 3.61 10.20 10.03
CA PRO A 79 4.47 11.01 10.90
C PRO A 79 3.68 11.61 12.05
N SER A 80 4.27 11.65 13.23
CA SER A 80 3.58 12.12 14.43
C SER A 80 3.08 13.55 14.32
N ASP A 81 3.77 14.40 13.56
CA ASP A 81 3.33 15.77 13.35
C ASP A 81 2.08 15.88 12.48
N ARG A 82 1.71 14.81 11.76
CA ARG A 82 0.53 14.79 10.92
C ARG A 82 -0.55 13.84 11.44
N ALA A 83 -0.26 13.11 12.49
CA ALA A 83 -1.19 12.09 12.99
C ALA A 83 -2.52 12.71 13.45
N ALA A 84 -2.46 13.89 14.04
CA ALA A 84 -3.68 14.57 14.51
C ALA A 84 -4.58 14.96 13.36
N GLU A 85 -4.01 15.49 12.28
CA GLU A 85 -4.77 15.87 11.08
C GLU A 85 -5.43 14.65 10.46
N TRP A 86 -4.69 13.57 10.36
CA TRP A 86 -5.19 12.34 9.78
C TRP A 86 -6.36 11.78 10.59
N ARG A 87 -6.26 11.82 11.93
CA ARG A 87 -7.34 11.35 12.80
C ARG A 87 -8.59 12.22 12.65
N GLU A 88 -8.41 13.52 12.52
CA GLU A 88 -9.53 14.44 12.32
C GLU A 88 -10.24 14.16 10.98
N ASP A 89 -9.46 13.91 9.94
CA ASP A 89 -10.02 13.59 8.64
C ASP A 89 -10.87 12.31 8.69
N ILE A 90 -10.40 11.30 9.40
CA ILE A 90 -11.16 10.05 9.59
C ILE A 90 -12.45 10.31 10.35
N LYS A 91 -12.40 11.12 11.40
CA LYS A 91 -13.60 11.47 12.14
C LYS A 91 -14.63 12.17 11.28
N LEU A 92 -14.18 13.10 10.45
CA LEU A 92 -15.07 13.82 9.55
C LEU A 92 -15.73 12.90 8.55
N ARG A 93 -14.99 11.94 8.02
CA ARG A 93 -15.55 10.96 7.09
C ARG A 93 -16.62 10.12 7.74
N ARG A 94 -16.38 9.64 8.97
CA ARG A 94 -17.35 8.86 9.71
C ARG A 94 -18.61 9.66 9.99
N LYS A 95 -18.44 10.91 10.38
CA LYS A 95 -19.55 11.79 10.68
C LYS A 95 -20.41 12.02 9.46
N ARG A 96 -19.78 12.27 8.31
CA ARG A 96 -20.49 12.46 7.07
C ARG A 96 -21.26 11.22 6.64
N SER A 97 -20.65 10.06 6.78
CA SER A 97 -21.32 8.80 6.47
C SER A 97 -22.54 8.58 7.34
N ALA A 98 -22.44 8.88 8.62
CA ALA A 98 -23.55 8.72 9.53
C ALA A 98 -24.67 9.71 9.25
N ALA A 99 -24.31 10.91 8.88
CA ALA A 99 -25.29 11.97 8.62
C ALA A 99 -25.99 11.82 7.29
N LYS A 100 -25.43 11.10 6.34
CA LYS A 100 -26.02 10.89 5.06
C LYS A 100 -26.60 9.56 4.98
N PRO A 101 -27.81 9.46 5.11
CA PRO A 101 -28.42 8.19 5.03
C PRO A 101 -28.33 7.77 3.65
N THR A 102 -28.07 7.55 3.16
CA THR A 102 -27.85 7.15 2.12
C THR A 102 -28.53 6.77 1.21
N LYS A 103 -28.79 6.96 0.70
CA LYS A 103 -29.28 6.67 -0.14
C LYS A 103 -28.70 6.30 -1.11
N ARG A 104 -28.44 5.82 -1.45
CA ARG A 104 -27.92 5.44 -2.33
C ARG A 104 -28.48 4.86 -3.03
N PRO A 105 -28.74 5.07 -3.69
CA PRO A 105 -29.31 4.52 -4.37
C PRO A 105 -29.21 3.56 -4.85
N ALA A 106 -29.30 3.52 -5.00
CA ALA A 106 -29.23 2.73 -5.35
C ALA A 106 -28.94 2.07 -5.73
N GLY A 107 -28.83 2.17 -5.72
CA GLY A 107 -28.54 1.73 -5.84
C GLY A 107 -28.78 1.29 -6.04
N ASN A 108 -28.92 1.58 -5.86
CA ASN A 108 -29.12 1.41 -5.77
C ASN A 108 -29.38 1.04 -6.23
N VAL A 109 -29.75 1.00 -6.50
CA VAL A 109 -29.87 0.88 -6.70
C VAL A 109 -29.83 0.77 -6.95
#